data_a3c9c7743df6fbfcddbceb7ed7b82d65
#
_entry.id   a3c9c7743df6fbfcddbceb7ed7b82d65
#
_cell.length_a   1.000
_cell.length_b   1.000
_cell.length_c   1.000
_cell.angle_alpha   90.00
_cell.angle_beta   90.00
_cell.angle_gamma   90.00
#
_symmetry.space_group_name_H-M   'P 1'
#
loop_
_entity.id
_entity.type
_entity.pdbx_description
1 polymer ?
#
loop_
_entity_poly.entity_id
_entity_poly.type
_entity_poly.pdbx_seq_one_letter_code
_entity_poly.pdbx_strand_id
1 'polypeptide(L)'
;MKQEVIQGEDSYCCSLSKEVQEVARLELNETAKVRKKALAEVRKWVRSQPQIKRARLDANFILRFLRMQKFEIKESCEILDKYLTMRCQYPTWFQNLDCQDPALADLVSKGYIFVLPERDQHGRRVIFSRAAAFDPTKYTTSDMMRAHVMTFETLLQNEENQVRGFTYVFDEKAVSWSHLSIWTPSEVSKAFSCCERALPMRHRDINFLNLPWTMSLIFQFAKSLLSEKIRSRFKTHSGLESLQRSVDPSLLPAEYGGKTSVAECITSWKRELEAGREELLELDQLKVDSSAPVGEQLALVRKKSRHDSGSGSEVIRINFSGSIGLFLFSTYSPFPLTDRLLLRC
;
A
#
# COMPACT_ATOMS: atom_id res chain seq x y z
N MET A 1 -2.30 -33.76 -5.85
CA MET A 1 -3.63 -33.11 -5.86
C MET A 1 -3.67 -32.17 -7.07
N LYS A 2 -4.78 -32.16 -7.82
CA LYS A 2 -4.94 -31.20 -8.94
C LYS A 2 -5.15 -29.81 -8.36
N GLN A 3 -4.52 -28.82 -8.99
CA GLN A 3 -4.71 -27.41 -8.69
C GLN A 3 -6.14 -26.99 -9.10
N GLU A 4 -6.84 -26.28 -8.22
CA GLU A 4 -8.15 -25.70 -8.53
C GLU A 4 -7.97 -24.28 -9.09
N VAL A 5 -8.76 -23.96 -10.11
CA VAL A 5 -8.79 -22.64 -10.73
C VAL A 5 -10.13 -21.99 -10.41
N ILE A 6 -10.11 -20.80 -9.78
CA ILE A 6 -11.34 -20.07 -9.42
C ILE A 6 -11.98 -19.47 -10.66
N GLN A 7 -11.16 -18.80 -11.48
CA GLN A 7 -11.54 -18.29 -12.80
C GLN A 7 -10.56 -18.84 -13.83
N GLY A 8 -11.12 -19.39 -14.91
CA GLY A 8 -10.35 -20.02 -15.98
C GLY A 8 -9.55 -19.05 -16.82
N GLU A 9 -8.79 -19.59 -17.76
CA GLU A 9 -8.14 -18.80 -18.78
C GLU A 9 -9.18 -18.21 -19.73
N ASP A 10 -9.11 -16.88 -19.87
CA ASP A 10 -9.92 -16.12 -20.79
C ASP A 10 -9.14 -15.79 -22.07
N SER A 11 -9.87 -15.58 -23.16
CA SER A 11 -9.34 -14.91 -24.35
C SER A 11 -9.37 -13.41 -24.07
N TYR A 12 -8.23 -12.87 -23.63
CA TYR A 12 -8.15 -11.45 -23.27
C TYR A 12 -8.46 -10.54 -24.46
N CYS A 13 -9.47 -9.70 -24.27
CA CYS A 13 -9.77 -8.56 -25.13
C CYS A 13 -9.40 -7.26 -24.41
N CYS A 14 -8.55 -6.42 -25.04
CA CYS A 14 -8.09 -5.19 -24.43
C CYS A 14 -9.21 -4.14 -24.37
N SER A 15 -9.63 -3.77 -23.17
CA SER A 15 -10.65 -2.74 -22.91
C SER A 15 -10.07 -1.32 -22.78
N LEU A 16 -8.73 -1.18 -22.71
CA LEU A 16 -8.06 0.10 -22.54
C LEU A 16 -8.25 1.03 -23.74
N SER A 17 -8.44 2.33 -23.48
CA SER A 17 -8.43 3.35 -24.52
C SER A 17 -7.07 3.40 -25.24
N LYS A 18 -7.04 3.94 -26.47
CA LYS A 18 -5.78 4.09 -27.23
C LYS A 18 -4.73 4.88 -26.46
N GLU A 19 -5.14 5.93 -25.75
CA GLU A 19 -4.25 6.73 -24.90
C GLU A 19 -3.63 5.90 -23.77
N VAL A 20 -4.43 5.11 -23.05
CA VAL A 20 -3.95 4.26 -21.97
C VAL A 20 -3.07 3.13 -22.50
N GLN A 21 -3.38 2.58 -23.67
CA GLN A 21 -2.52 1.60 -24.35
C GLN A 21 -1.15 2.19 -24.69
N GLU A 22 -1.10 3.46 -25.11
CA GLU A 22 0.17 4.13 -25.39
C GLU A 22 0.99 4.35 -24.10
N VAL A 23 0.35 4.76 -23.00
CA VAL A 23 1.00 4.82 -21.67
C VAL A 23 1.55 3.45 -21.28
N ALA A 24 0.75 2.38 -21.45
CA ALA A 24 1.17 1.01 -21.14
C ALA A 24 2.37 0.58 -21.99
N ARG A 25 2.38 0.95 -23.27
CA ARG A 25 3.51 0.67 -24.19
C ARG A 25 4.78 1.39 -23.77
N LEU A 26 4.69 2.69 -23.48
CA LEU A 26 5.86 3.53 -23.18
C LEU A 26 6.44 3.25 -21.76
N GLU A 27 5.58 3.10 -20.77
CA GLU A 27 6.01 2.97 -19.38
C GLU A 27 6.23 1.52 -18.93
N LEU A 28 5.51 0.55 -19.55
CA LEU A 28 5.45 -0.84 -19.09
C LEU A 28 5.98 -1.84 -20.12
N ASN A 29 6.31 -1.40 -21.34
CA ASN A 29 6.63 -2.28 -22.48
C ASN A 29 5.45 -3.19 -22.88
N GLU A 30 4.20 -2.81 -22.57
CA GLU A 30 3.01 -3.60 -22.86
C GLU A 30 2.59 -3.45 -24.34
N THR A 31 2.79 -4.49 -25.11
CA THR A 31 2.21 -4.64 -26.45
C THR A 31 1.31 -5.88 -26.48
N ALA A 32 0.44 -6.00 -27.48
CA ALA A 32 -0.40 -7.20 -27.63
C ALA A 32 0.42 -8.50 -27.66
N LYS A 33 1.57 -8.49 -28.35
CA LYS A 33 2.48 -9.64 -28.43
C LYS A 33 3.13 -9.97 -27.10
N VAL A 34 3.65 -8.95 -26.38
CA VAL A 34 4.27 -9.10 -25.04
C VAL A 34 3.25 -9.62 -24.06
N ARG A 35 2.06 -9.01 -24.02
CA ARG A 35 0.95 -9.40 -23.13
C ARG A 35 0.53 -10.85 -23.32
N LYS A 36 0.27 -11.26 -24.58
CA LYS A 36 -0.10 -12.65 -24.92
C LYS A 36 0.94 -13.66 -24.43
N LYS A 37 2.23 -13.38 -24.71
CA LYS A 37 3.33 -14.24 -24.27
C LYS A 37 3.41 -14.29 -22.73
N ALA A 38 3.41 -13.13 -22.06
CA ALA A 38 3.58 -13.05 -20.62
C ALA A 38 2.43 -13.74 -19.85
N LEU A 39 1.18 -13.56 -20.30
CA LEU A 39 0.04 -14.27 -19.71
C LEU A 39 0.21 -15.79 -19.79
N ALA A 40 0.61 -16.32 -20.94
CA ALA A 40 0.83 -17.76 -21.12
C ALA A 40 1.97 -18.28 -20.20
N GLU A 41 3.08 -17.53 -20.08
CA GLU A 41 4.22 -17.92 -19.24
C GLU A 41 3.86 -17.88 -17.74
N VAL A 42 3.15 -16.85 -17.26
CA VAL A 42 2.72 -16.78 -15.86
C VAL A 42 1.72 -17.89 -15.55
N ARG A 43 0.74 -18.16 -16.43
CA ARG A 43 -0.21 -19.27 -16.29
C ARG A 43 0.50 -20.62 -16.21
N LYS A 44 1.48 -20.86 -17.09
CA LYS A 44 2.33 -22.07 -17.06
C LYS A 44 3.11 -22.16 -15.74
N TRP A 45 3.72 -21.06 -15.30
CA TRP A 45 4.46 -21.01 -14.05
C TRP A 45 3.55 -21.34 -12.85
N VAL A 46 2.37 -20.69 -12.73
CA VAL A 46 1.43 -20.99 -11.63
C VAL A 46 1.11 -22.48 -11.59
N ARG A 47 0.83 -23.11 -12.73
CA ARG A 47 0.53 -24.56 -12.80
C ARG A 47 1.69 -25.46 -12.42
N SER A 48 2.91 -24.97 -12.51
CA SER A 48 4.11 -25.71 -12.09
C SER A 48 4.40 -25.62 -10.60
N GLN A 49 3.67 -24.76 -9.85
CA GLN A 49 3.91 -24.53 -8.43
C GLN A 49 3.04 -25.46 -7.56
N PRO A 50 3.60 -26.52 -6.95
CA PRO A 50 2.82 -27.49 -6.18
C PRO A 50 2.20 -26.91 -4.92
N GLN A 51 2.77 -25.83 -4.38
CA GLN A 51 2.23 -25.11 -3.21
C GLN A 51 0.98 -24.30 -3.51
N ILE A 52 0.76 -23.85 -4.75
CA ILE A 52 -0.44 -23.09 -5.13
C ILE A 52 -1.59 -24.08 -5.33
N LYS A 53 -2.57 -24.09 -4.42
CA LYS A 53 -3.68 -25.02 -4.47
C LYS A 53 -4.90 -24.44 -5.19
N ARG A 54 -5.15 -23.14 -5.02
CA ARG A 54 -6.26 -22.45 -5.66
C ARG A 54 -5.85 -21.03 -6.05
N ALA A 55 -5.99 -20.70 -7.33
CA ALA A 55 -5.58 -19.42 -7.89
C ALA A 55 -6.54 -18.94 -8.98
N ARG A 56 -6.54 -17.62 -9.22
CA ARG A 56 -7.16 -16.97 -10.38
C ARG A 56 -6.15 -16.96 -11.53
N LEU A 57 -6.62 -17.33 -12.73
CA LEU A 57 -5.82 -17.35 -13.96
C LEU A 57 -6.38 -16.45 -15.06
N ASP A 58 -7.42 -15.67 -14.76
CA ASP A 58 -7.94 -14.68 -15.69
C ASP A 58 -6.91 -13.57 -15.97
N ALA A 59 -7.02 -12.97 -17.13
CA ALA A 59 -6.01 -12.02 -17.59
C ALA A 59 -5.96 -10.75 -16.73
N ASN A 60 -7.11 -10.22 -16.29
CA ASN A 60 -7.16 -9.01 -15.47
C ASN A 60 -6.38 -9.21 -14.15
N PHE A 61 -6.58 -10.36 -13.49
CA PHE A 61 -5.87 -10.67 -12.27
C PHE A 61 -4.35 -10.82 -12.47
N ILE A 62 -3.92 -11.50 -13.52
CA ILE A 62 -2.48 -11.69 -13.79
C ILE A 62 -1.82 -10.39 -14.25
N LEU A 63 -2.51 -9.58 -15.07
CA LEU A 63 -1.98 -8.35 -15.63
C LEU A 63 -1.57 -7.33 -14.56
N ARG A 64 -2.23 -7.30 -13.38
CA ARG A 64 -1.83 -6.38 -12.30
C ARG A 64 -0.38 -6.60 -11.83
N PHE A 65 0.06 -7.85 -11.79
CA PHE A 65 1.43 -8.23 -11.42
C PHE A 65 2.42 -7.94 -12.55
N LEU A 66 2.05 -8.29 -13.78
CA LEU A 66 2.84 -8.00 -14.98
C LEU A 66 3.05 -6.49 -15.18
N ARG A 67 2.01 -5.67 -15.03
CA ARG A 67 2.06 -4.21 -15.15
C ARG A 67 2.87 -3.57 -14.04
N MET A 68 2.77 -4.08 -12.80
CA MET A 68 3.61 -3.60 -11.69
C MET A 68 5.09 -3.81 -11.98
N GLN A 69 5.46 -4.96 -12.55
CA GLN A 69 6.84 -5.36 -12.86
C GLN A 69 7.25 -5.09 -14.32
N LYS A 70 6.49 -4.25 -15.05
CA LYS A 70 6.81 -3.86 -16.44
C LYS A 70 7.04 -5.05 -17.38
N PHE A 71 6.26 -6.10 -17.17
CA PHE A 71 6.32 -7.37 -17.92
C PHE A 71 7.62 -8.18 -17.73
N GLU A 72 8.41 -7.91 -16.67
CA GLU A 72 9.46 -8.81 -16.22
C GLU A 72 8.80 -10.04 -15.59
N ILE A 73 8.83 -11.18 -16.32
CA ILE A 73 8.00 -12.35 -16.00
C ILE A 73 8.41 -12.97 -14.66
N LYS A 74 9.73 -13.10 -14.43
CA LYS A 74 10.26 -13.70 -13.20
C LYS A 74 9.82 -12.90 -11.97
N GLU A 75 10.03 -11.61 -11.99
CA GLU A 75 9.67 -10.67 -10.93
C GLU A 75 8.14 -10.64 -10.72
N SER A 76 7.37 -10.75 -11.80
CA SER A 76 5.90 -10.83 -11.74
C SER A 76 5.43 -12.10 -11.04
N CYS A 77 6.05 -13.25 -11.33
CA CYS A 77 5.79 -14.51 -10.66
C CYS A 77 6.17 -14.45 -9.17
N GLU A 78 7.30 -13.83 -8.82
CA GLU A 78 7.73 -13.66 -7.43
C GLU A 78 6.76 -12.79 -6.62
N ILE A 79 6.23 -11.71 -7.19
CA ILE A 79 5.23 -10.87 -6.52
C ILE A 79 3.89 -11.60 -6.39
N LEU A 80 3.47 -12.35 -7.41
CA LEU A 80 2.26 -13.16 -7.33
C LEU A 80 2.36 -14.22 -6.22
N ASP A 81 3.49 -14.93 -6.11
CA ASP A 81 3.72 -15.89 -5.03
C ASP A 81 3.66 -15.23 -3.64
N LYS A 82 4.33 -14.08 -3.48
CA LYS A 82 4.28 -13.29 -2.24
C LYS A 82 2.87 -12.83 -1.91
N TYR A 83 2.12 -12.36 -2.89
CA TYR A 83 0.74 -11.93 -2.71
C TYR A 83 -0.15 -13.08 -2.20
N LEU A 84 -0.09 -14.23 -2.87
CA LEU A 84 -0.86 -15.41 -2.48
C LEU A 84 -0.46 -15.90 -1.08
N THR A 85 0.84 -15.95 -0.81
CA THR A 85 1.38 -16.37 0.49
C THR A 85 0.94 -15.44 1.61
N MET A 86 1.03 -14.12 1.43
CA MET A 86 0.64 -13.13 2.44
C MET A 86 -0.87 -13.18 2.74
N ARG A 87 -1.71 -13.38 1.75
CA ARG A 87 -3.15 -13.57 1.97
C ARG A 87 -3.45 -14.75 2.89
N CYS A 88 -2.70 -15.85 2.72
CA CYS A 88 -2.86 -17.03 3.57
C CYS A 88 -2.24 -16.87 4.97
N GLN A 89 -1.15 -16.09 5.10
CA GLN A 89 -0.45 -15.90 6.36
C GLN A 89 -1.05 -14.83 7.25
N TYR A 90 -1.69 -13.83 6.66
CA TYR A 90 -2.35 -12.72 7.37
C TYR A 90 -3.84 -12.67 7.04
N PRO A 91 -4.61 -13.74 7.32
CA PRO A 91 -6.04 -13.79 6.98
C PRO A 91 -6.84 -12.65 7.61
N THR A 92 -6.47 -12.21 8.82
CA THR A 92 -7.12 -11.07 9.50
C THR A 92 -6.97 -9.74 8.76
N TRP A 93 -6.03 -9.62 7.82
CA TRP A 93 -5.80 -8.42 7.02
C TRP A 93 -6.31 -8.53 5.59
N PHE A 94 -6.34 -9.75 5.05
CA PHE A 94 -6.56 -9.99 3.62
C PHE A 94 -7.84 -10.77 3.29
N GLN A 95 -8.59 -11.24 4.30
CA GLN A 95 -9.86 -11.94 4.12
C GLN A 95 -11.01 -11.12 4.66
N ASN A 96 -12.23 -11.51 4.29
CA ASN A 96 -13.48 -10.81 4.64
C ASN A 96 -13.42 -9.32 4.27
N LEU A 97 -12.97 -9.03 3.06
CA LEU A 97 -12.92 -7.67 2.51
C LEU A 97 -14.31 -7.25 2.07
N ASP A 98 -15.21 -7.15 3.04
CA ASP A 98 -16.63 -6.88 2.84
C ASP A 98 -16.98 -5.44 3.21
N CYS A 99 -17.46 -4.65 2.24
CA CYS A 99 -17.89 -3.29 2.52
C CYS A 99 -19.16 -3.21 3.41
N GLN A 100 -19.83 -4.35 3.66
CA GLN A 100 -20.96 -4.46 4.58
C GLN A 100 -20.51 -4.92 5.98
N ASP A 101 -19.25 -5.30 6.19
CA ASP A 101 -18.71 -5.52 7.54
C ASP A 101 -18.88 -4.25 8.39
N PRO A 102 -19.46 -4.33 9.61
CA PRO A 102 -19.79 -3.13 10.39
C PRO A 102 -18.62 -2.19 10.64
N ALA A 103 -17.41 -2.72 10.90
CA ALA A 103 -16.23 -1.90 11.16
C ALA A 103 -15.75 -1.20 9.87
N LEU A 104 -15.71 -1.93 8.73
CA LEU A 104 -15.31 -1.38 7.44
C LEU A 104 -16.32 -0.36 6.92
N ALA A 105 -17.62 -0.68 7.00
CA ALA A 105 -18.70 0.23 6.62
C ALA A 105 -18.67 1.53 7.42
N ASP A 106 -18.38 1.46 8.72
CA ASP A 106 -18.28 2.62 9.59
C ASP A 106 -17.03 3.46 9.27
N LEU A 107 -15.85 2.85 9.09
CA LEU A 107 -14.62 3.54 8.68
C LEU A 107 -14.79 4.29 7.35
N VAL A 108 -15.39 3.65 6.35
CA VAL A 108 -15.67 4.28 5.05
C VAL A 108 -16.70 5.39 5.21
N SER A 109 -17.76 5.18 5.99
CA SER A 109 -18.83 6.18 6.21
C SER A 109 -18.33 7.42 6.91
N LYS A 110 -17.38 7.30 7.81
CA LYS A 110 -16.69 8.42 8.48
C LYS A 110 -15.68 9.12 7.58
N GLY A 111 -15.34 8.51 6.44
CA GLY A 111 -14.33 9.03 5.52
C GLY A 111 -12.90 8.89 6.06
N TYR A 112 -12.62 7.79 6.76
CA TYR A 112 -11.24 7.42 7.09
C TYR A 112 -10.43 7.18 5.83
N ILE A 113 -10.99 6.40 4.90
CA ILE A 113 -10.40 6.15 3.58
C ILE A 113 -11.49 6.16 2.52
N PHE A 114 -11.26 6.89 1.45
CA PHE A 114 -12.13 6.96 0.28
C PHE A 114 -11.31 7.30 -0.96
N VAL A 115 -11.93 7.20 -2.13
CA VAL A 115 -11.28 7.49 -3.40
C VAL A 115 -12.02 8.63 -4.07
N LEU A 116 -11.27 9.61 -4.58
CA LEU A 116 -11.88 10.73 -5.29
C LEU A 116 -12.53 10.23 -6.58
N PRO A 117 -13.72 10.75 -6.95
CA PRO A 117 -14.42 10.31 -8.15
C PRO A 117 -13.62 10.62 -9.44
N GLU A 118 -12.97 11.78 -9.48
CA GLU A 118 -12.18 12.22 -10.63
C GLU A 118 -10.73 11.68 -10.57
N ARG A 119 -10.09 11.58 -11.74
CA ARG A 119 -8.69 11.21 -11.87
C ARG A 119 -7.80 12.46 -11.85
N ASP A 120 -6.56 12.32 -11.39
CA ASP A 120 -5.59 13.41 -11.44
C ASP A 120 -5.17 13.74 -12.90
N GLN A 121 -4.39 14.79 -13.08
CA GLN A 121 -3.89 15.25 -14.38
C GLN A 121 -3.06 14.19 -15.14
N HIS A 122 -2.68 13.11 -14.49
CA HIS A 122 -1.99 11.96 -15.07
C HIS A 122 -2.92 10.77 -15.29
N GLY A 123 -4.23 10.95 -15.08
CA GLY A 123 -5.25 9.91 -15.16
C GLY A 123 -5.23 8.89 -14.01
N ARG A 124 -4.59 9.18 -12.89
CA ARG A 124 -4.48 8.29 -11.73
C ARG A 124 -5.67 8.46 -10.79
N ARG A 125 -6.08 7.38 -10.13
CA ARG A 125 -7.04 7.50 -9.02
C ARG A 125 -6.33 8.06 -7.79
N VAL A 126 -7.03 8.94 -7.07
CA VAL A 126 -6.53 9.59 -5.86
C VAL A 126 -7.18 8.94 -4.64
N ILE A 127 -6.39 8.27 -3.83
CA ILE A 127 -6.81 7.66 -2.57
C ILE A 127 -6.61 8.69 -1.46
N PHE A 128 -7.68 9.02 -0.74
CA PHE A 128 -7.68 10.00 0.32
C PHE A 128 -7.93 9.34 1.68
N SER A 129 -7.11 9.65 2.67
CA SER A 129 -7.26 9.15 4.04
C SER A 129 -7.17 10.30 5.04
N ARG A 130 -7.98 10.24 6.12
CA ARG A 130 -8.05 11.28 7.14
C ARG A 130 -7.97 10.69 8.54
N ALA A 131 -6.90 10.98 9.26
CA ALA A 131 -6.71 10.50 10.63
C ALA A 131 -7.79 11.03 11.60
N ALA A 132 -8.26 12.29 11.42
CA ALA A 132 -9.31 12.89 12.24
C ALA A 132 -10.70 12.26 12.06
N ALA A 133 -10.89 11.37 11.09
CA ALA A 133 -12.22 10.85 10.75
C ALA A 133 -12.72 9.74 11.69
N PHE A 134 -11.86 9.15 12.51
CA PHE A 134 -12.23 8.02 13.35
C PHE A 134 -11.67 8.12 14.78
N ASP A 135 -12.34 7.43 15.69
CA ASP A 135 -11.89 7.26 17.08
C ASP A 135 -10.99 6.02 17.16
N PRO A 136 -9.67 6.17 17.43
CA PRO A 136 -8.73 5.06 17.42
C PRO A 136 -8.99 3.99 18.48
N THR A 137 -9.83 4.25 19.48
CA THR A 137 -10.16 3.27 20.53
C THR A 137 -11.19 2.23 20.07
N LYS A 138 -11.84 2.44 18.94
CA LYS A 138 -12.94 1.60 18.42
C LYS A 138 -12.52 0.58 17.36
N TYR A 139 -11.26 0.63 16.90
CA TYR A 139 -10.80 -0.19 15.79
C TYR A 139 -9.48 -0.87 16.11
N THR A 140 -9.26 -2.01 15.47
CA THR A 140 -8.03 -2.78 15.55
C THR A 140 -7.13 -2.52 14.35
N THR A 141 -5.85 -2.92 14.44
CA THR A 141 -4.92 -2.96 13.31
C THR A 141 -5.53 -3.72 12.12
N SER A 142 -6.25 -4.82 12.39
CA SER A 142 -6.89 -5.63 11.36
C SER A 142 -7.98 -4.86 10.61
N ASP A 143 -8.80 -4.07 11.30
CA ASP A 143 -9.84 -3.26 10.67
C ASP A 143 -9.22 -2.19 9.77
N MET A 144 -8.17 -1.52 10.26
CA MET A 144 -7.44 -0.52 9.49
C MET A 144 -6.82 -1.14 8.22
N MET A 145 -6.14 -2.28 8.36
CA MET A 145 -5.53 -2.98 7.23
C MET A 145 -6.58 -3.49 6.24
N ARG A 146 -7.69 -4.08 6.70
CA ARG A 146 -8.78 -4.51 5.82
C ARG A 146 -9.36 -3.35 5.02
N ALA A 147 -9.55 -2.17 5.65
CA ALA A 147 -10.06 -0.99 4.95
C ALA A 147 -9.11 -0.54 3.81
N HIS A 148 -7.80 -0.56 4.04
CA HIS A 148 -6.81 -0.26 3.00
C HIS A 148 -6.78 -1.34 1.92
N VAL A 149 -6.69 -2.63 2.29
CA VAL A 149 -6.63 -3.74 1.34
C VAL A 149 -7.89 -3.83 0.50
N MET A 150 -9.08 -3.66 1.10
CA MET A 150 -10.36 -3.56 0.38
C MET A 150 -10.32 -2.45 -0.67
N THR A 151 -9.83 -1.27 -0.29
CA THR A 151 -9.69 -0.14 -1.23
C THR A 151 -8.74 -0.48 -2.39
N PHE A 152 -7.59 -1.08 -2.10
CA PHE A 152 -6.60 -1.43 -3.13
C PHE A 152 -7.10 -2.51 -4.08
N GLU A 153 -7.71 -3.57 -3.55
CA GLU A 153 -8.25 -4.67 -4.36
C GLU A 153 -9.41 -4.21 -5.26
N THR A 154 -10.32 -3.36 -4.75
CA THR A 154 -11.38 -2.76 -5.57
C THR A 154 -10.79 -1.96 -6.73
N LEU A 155 -9.82 -1.10 -6.45
CA LEU A 155 -9.21 -0.27 -7.48
C LEU A 155 -8.42 -1.08 -8.52
N LEU A 156 -7.83 -2.20 -8.12
CA LEU A 156 -7.06 -3.08 -9.01
C LEU A 156 -7.93 -3.89 -9.97
N GLN A 157 -9.26 -3.93 -9.80
CA GLN A 157 -10.17 -4.55 -10.77
C GLN A 157 -10.21 -3.77 -12.09
N ASN A 158 -9.96 -2.47 -12.05
CA ASN A 158 -9.92 -1.62 -13.24
C ASN A 158 -8.52 -1.61 -13.86
N GLU A 159 -8.40 -2.05 -15.12
CA GLU A 159 -7.14 -2.16 -15.85
C GLU A 159 -6.43 -0.82 -16.06
N GLU A 160 -7.17 0.28 -16.24
CA GLU A 160 -6.55 1.61 -16.38
C GLU A 160 -5.80 1.99 -15.10
N ASN A 161 -6.34 1.64 -13.93
CA ASN A 161 -5.66 1.87 -12.65
C ASN A 161 -4.36 1.07 -12.54
N GLN A 162 -4.35 -0.17 -13.04
CA GLN A 162 -3.13 -1.00 -13.08
C GLN A 162 -2.04 -0.35 -13.96
N VAL A 163 -2.43 0.33 -15.05
CA VAL A 163 -1.50 1.02 -15.96
C VAL A 163 -1.03 2.33 -15.37
N ARG A 164 -1.94 3.21 -14.96
CA ARG A 164 -1.61 4.58 -14.54
C ARG A 164 -1.03 4.67 -13.13
N GLY A 165 -1.47 3.77 -12.23
CA GLY A 165 -1.08 3.77 -10.83
C GLY A 165 -1.90 4.75 -9.99
N PHE A 166 -1.39 5.11 -8.79
CA PHE A 166 -2.17 5.76 -7.74
C PHE A 166 -1.43 6.96 -7.15
N THR A 167 -2.20 7.99 -6.85
CA THR A 167 -1.82 9.13 -6.02
C THR A 167 -2.49 8.99 -4.66
N TYR A 168 -1.80 9.36 -3.59
CA TYR A 168 -2.30 9.28 -2.21
C TYR A 168 -2.26 10.64 -1.56
N VAL A 169 -3.28 10.93 -0.76
CA VAL A 169 -3.32 12.07 0.15
C VAL A 169 -3.70 11.56 1.54
N PHE A 170 -2.78 11.67 2.49
CA PHE A 170 -2.98 11.34 3.89
C PHE A 170 -3.05 12.64 4.68
N ASP A 171 -4.24 12.99 5.17
CA ASP A 171 -4.39 14.12 6.10
C ASP A 171 -4.23 13.63 7.53
N GLU A 172 -3.07 13.93 8.09
CA GLU A 172 -2.67 13.54 9.44
C GLU A 172 -3.09 14.56 10.51
N LYS A 173 -4.03 15.45 10.15
CA LYS A 173 -4.63 16.39 11.12
C LYS A 173 -5.23 15.59 12.28
N ALA A 174 -4.91 16.02 13.51
CA ALA A 174 -5.37 15.41 14.74
C ALA A 174 -4.88 13.98 15.01
N VAL A 175 -3.89 13.46 14.25
CA VAL A 175 -3.23 12.22 14.64
C VAL A 175 -2.60 12.37 16.04
N SER A 176 -2.81 11.37 16.89
CA SER A 176 -2.40 11.36 18.29
C SER A 176 -1.70 10.06 18.66
N TRP A 177 -1.18 9.98 19.87
CA TRP A 177 -0.59 8.74 20.39
C TRP A 177 -1.58 7.57 20.42
N SER A 178 -2.87 7.84 20.60
CA SER A 178 -3.91 6.80 20.53
C SER A 178 -4.02 6.19 19.13
N HIS A 179 -3.86 6.97 18.06
CA HIS A 179 -3.81 6.45 16.70
C HIS A 179 -2.59 5.55 16.46
N LEU A 180 -1.44 5.93 17.04
CA LEU A 180 -0.21 5.16 16.90
C LEU A 180 -0.24 3.88 17.74
N SER A 181 -0.92 3.89 18.89
CA SER A 181 -1.01 2.72 19.77
C SER A 181 -1.80 1.55 19.19
N ILE A 182 -2.58 1.77 18.13
CA ILE A 182 -3.21 0.71 17.35
C ILE A 182 -2.15 -0.21 16.71
N TRP A 183 -0.95 0.34 16.42
CA TRP A 183 0.10 -0.33 15.65
C TRP A 183 1.28 -0.71 16.52
N THR A 184 1.63 -1.99 16.55
CA THR A 184 2.93 -2.40 17.05
C THR A 184 4.03 -2.15 16.01
N PRO A 185 5.30 -1.96 16.40
CA PRO A 185 6.41 -1.84 15.42
C PRO A 185 6.49 -3.02 14.44
N SER A 186 6.15 -4.23 14.91
CA SER A 186 6.09 -5.43 14.07
C SER A 186 4.99 -5.34 13.02
N GLU A 187 3.78 -4.87 13.39
CA GLU A 187 2.66 -4.68 12.46
C GLU A 187 2.96 -3.60 11.44
N VAL A 188 3.56 -2.47 11.87
CA VAL A 188 4.02 -1.43 10.93
C VAL A 188 4.98 -2.03 9.90
N SER A 189 6.00 -2.77 10.34
CA SER A 189 6.96 -3.40 9.43
C SER A 189 6.30 -4.38 8.46
N LYS A 190 5.35 -5.19 8.94
CA LYS A 190 4.58 -6.12 8.10
C LYS A 190 3.71 -5.36 7.09
N ALA A 191 2.98 -4.32 7.53
CA ALA A 191 2.10 -3.53 6.67
C ALA A 191 2.89 -2.89 5.52
N PHE A 192 4.02 -2.23 5.81
CA PHE A 192 4.89 -1.66 4.78
C PHE A 192 5.45 -2.73 3.82
N SER A 193 5.87 -3.89 4.36
CA SER A 193 6.33 -5.00 3.53
C SER A 193 5.21 -5.52 2.61
N CYS A 194 3.98 -5.64 3.10
CA CYS A 194 2.83 -6.02 2.30
C CYS A 194 2.55 -5.01 1.17
N CYS A 195 2.49 -3.73 1.52
CA CYS A 195 2.18 -2.66 0.56
C CYS A 195 3.24 -2.54 -0.55
N GLU A 196 4.52 -2.67 -0.21
CA GLU A 196 5.59 -2.49 -1.18
C GLU A 196 5.89 -3.75 -2.01
N ARG A 197 5.79 -4.94 -1.40
CA ARG A 197 6.38 -6.16 -1.95
C ARG A 197 5.39 -7.25 -2.30
N ALA A 198 4.12 -7.11 -1.94
CA ALA A 198 3.12 -8.12 -2.22
C ALA A 198 1.90 -7.56 -2.98
N LEU A 199 1.37 -6.41 -2.57
CA LEU A 199 0.26 -5.81 -3.28
C LEU A 199 0.73 -5.24 -4.63
N PRO A 200 0.06 -5.60 -5.75
CA PRO A 200 0.50 -5.20 -7.08
C PRO A 200 0.09 -3.75 -7.42
N MET A 201 0.41 -2.83 -6.50
CA MET A 201 0.09 -1.40 -6.59
C MET A 201 1.24 -0.61 -7.20
N ARG A 202 0.94 0.24 -8.18
CA ARG A 202 1.89 1.20 -8.74
C ARG A 202 1.76 2.53 -8.01
N HIS A 203 2.41 2.65 -6.84
CA HIS A 203 2.44 3.88 -6.07
C HIS A 203 3.18 4.96 -6.86
N ARG A 204 2.57 6.14 -7.08
CA ARG A 204 3.15 7.23 -7.88
C ARG A 204 3.51 8.44 -7.04
N ASP A 205 2.55 9.03 -6.37
CA ASP A 205 2.72 10.19 -5.51
C ASP A 205 2.08 9.91 -4.14
N ILE A 206 2.80 10.19 -3.06
CA ILE A 206 2.35 9.92 -1.69
C ILE A 206 2.50 11.22 -0.91
N ASN A 207 1.39 11.90 -0.67
CA ASN A 207 1.33 13.23 -0.08
C ASN A 207 0.82 13.14 1.36
N PHE A 208 1.61 13.64 2.32
CA PHE A 208 1.23 13.74 3.73
C PHE A 208 0.96 15.21 4.05
N LEU A 209 -0.26 15.50 4.46
CA LEU A 209 -0.72 16.83 4.87
C LEU A 209 -0.85 16.89 6.39
N ASN A 210 -0.50 18.02 6.98
CA ASN A 210 -0.69 18.30 8.42
C ASN A 210 0.02 17.30 9.36
N LEU A 211 1.14 16.69 8.93
CA LEU A 211 1.89 15.77 9.79
C LEU A 211 2.42 16.53 11.03
N PRO A 212 2.01 16.14 12.27
CA PRO A 212 2.50 16.80 13.48
C PRO A 212 4.02 16.61 13.64
N TRP A 213 4.71 17.66 14.06
CA TRP A 213 6.17 17.60 14.29
C TRP A 213 6.55 16.55 15.34
N THR A 214 5.68 16.31 16.33
CA THR A 214 5.85 15.29 17.38
C THR A 214 5.90 13.87 16.80
N MET A 215 5.36 13.65 15.60
CA MET A 215 5.34 12.36 14.91
C MET A 215 6.49 12.18 13.92
N SER A 216 7.36 13.17 13.78
CA SER A 216 8.43 13.18 12.77
C SER A 216 9.40 11.99 12.89
N LEU A 217 9.76 11.57 14.11
CA LEU A 217 10.65 10.43 14.34
C LEU A 217 9.99 9.11 13.91
N ILE A 218 8.72 8.93 14.25
CA ILE A 218 7.95 7.73 13.86
C ILE A 218 7.79 7.68 12.34
N PHE A 219 7.52 8.83 11.72
CA PHE A 219 7.44 8.95 10.27
C PHE A 219 8.76 8.63 9.58
N GLN A 220 9.91 9.11 10.12
CA GLN A 220 11.23 8.77 9.60
C GLN A 220 11.55 7.28 9.77
N PHE A 221 11.19 6.69 10.92
CA PHE A 221 11.29 5.25 11.11
C PHE A 221 10.47 4.48 10.06
N ALA A 222 9.20 4.84 9.87
CA ALA A 222 8.33 4.22 8.86
C ALA A 222 8.94 4.34 7.45
N LYS A 223 9.45 5.53 7.09
CA LYS A 223 10.16 5.73 5.82
C LYS A 223 11.40 4.85 5.67
N SER A 224 12.13 4.58 6.74
CA SER A 224 13.36 3.75 6.70
C SER A 224 13.08 2.29 6.34
N LEU A 225 11.84 1.82 6.53
CA LEU A 225 11.41 0.47 6.17
C LEU A 225 11.17 0.29 4.66
N LEU A 226 11.05 1.39 3.92
CA LEU A 226 10.73 1.40 2.50
C LEU A 226 11.98 1.47 1.62
N SER A 227 11.86 0.98 0.37
CA SER A 227 12.90 1.18 -0.63
C SER A 227 13.09 2.65 -0.97
N GLU A 228 14.26 3.03 -1.47
CA GLU A 228 14.55 4.38 -1.94
C GLU A 228 13.56 4.84 -3.01
N LYS A 229 13.18 3.94 -3.91
CA LYS A 229 12.18 4.19 -4.96
C LYS A 229 10.81 4.62 -4.39
N ILE A 230 10.35 4.04 -3.29
CA ILE A 230 9.10 4.45 -2.66
C ILE A 230 9.30 5.70 -1.81
N ARG A 231 10.41 5.79 -1.07
CA ARG A 231 10.75 6.97 -0.25
C ARG A 231 10.81 8.26 -1.07
N SER A 232 11.36 8.21 -2.28
CA SER A 232 11.46 9.39 -3.16
C SER A 232 10.10 9.93 -3.62
N ARG A 233 9.02 9.17 -3.45
CA ARG A 233 7.64 9.57 -3.78
C ARG A 233 6.89 10.21 -2.62
N PHE A 234 7.47 10.20 -1.42
CA PHE A 234 6.90 10.81 -0.23
C PHE A 234 7.11 12.32 -0.25
N LYS A 235 6.02 13.05 -0.20
CA LYS A 235 5.98 14.51 -0.09
C LYS A 235 5.25 14.88 1.20
N THR A 236 5.79 15.83 1.94
CA THR A 236 5.15 16.37 3.15
C THR A 236 4.74 17.81 2.91
N HIS A 237 3.53 18.14 3.32
CA HIS A 237 2.92 19.45 3.12
C HIS A 237 2.55 20.05 4.47
N SER A 238 3.08 21.25 4.76
CA SER A 238 2.80 21.97 5.99
C SER A 238 1.39 22.59 6.03
N GLY A 239 0.74 22.65 4.88
CA GLY A 239 -0.61 23.20 4.75
C GLY A 239 -1.18 22.98 3.35
N LEU A 240 -2.43 23.41 3.19
CA LEU A 240 -3.24 23.18 2.01
C LEU A 240 -2.62 23.79 0.73
N GLU A 241 -2.08 24.99 0.79
CA GLU A 241 -1.44 25.63 -0.37
C GLU A 241 -0.28 24.79 -0.92
N SER A 242 0.49 24.16 -0.03
CA SER A 242 1.59 23.26 -0.45
C SER A 242 1.07 22.00 -1.14
N LEU A 243 -0.02 21.41 -0.62
CA LEU A 243 -0.68 20.26 -1.25
C LEU A 243 -1.22 20.61 -2.63
N GLN A 244 -1.89 21.75 -2.76
CA GLN A 244 -2.50 22.25 -4.00
C GLN A 244 -1.48 22.52 -5.13
N ARG A 245 -0.19 22.70 -4.79
CA ARG A 245 0.89 22.71 -5.81
C ARG A 245 1.26 21.32 -6.35
N SER A 246 0.91 20.26 -5.62
CA SER A 246 1.22 18.87 -6.00
C SER A 246 0.02 18.11 -6.55
N VAL A 247 -1.17 18.45 -6.10
CA VAL A 247 -2.46 17.86 -6.50
C VAL A 247 -3.36 19.01 -6.95
N ASP A 248 -3.94 18.88 -8.14
CA ASP A 248 -4.83 19.91 -8.69
C ASP A 248 -5.96 20.25 -7.69
N PRO A 249 -6.10 21.51 -7.27
CA PRO A 249 -7.12 21.91 -6.31
C PRO A 249 -8.54 21.53 -6.72
N SER A 250 -8.85 21.54 -8.02
CA SER A 250 -10.19 21.20 -8.54
C SER A 250 -10.60 19.75 -8.26
N LEU A 251 -9.64 18.87 -8.03
CA LEU A 251 -9.84 17.44 -7.73
C LEU A 251 -10.04 17.18 -6.23
N LEU A 252 -9.50 18.08 -5.39
CA LEU A 252 -9.60 17.91 -3.95
C LEU A 252 -11.05 18.03 -3.49
N PRO A 253 -11.42 17.45 -2.33
CA PRO A 253 -12.71 17.71 -1.74
C PRO A 253 -12.92 19.21 -1.44
N ALA A 254 -14.18 19.65 -1.39
CA ALA A 254 -14.53 21.06 -1.13
C ALA A 254 -13.90 21.59 0.16
N GLU A 255 -13.80 20.74 1.19
CA GLU A 255 -13.15 21.04 2.47
C GLU A 255 -11.62 21.28 2.32
N TYR A 256 -11.05 20.93 1.17
CA TYR A 256 -9.65 21.12 0.78
C TYR A 256 -9.50 22.07 -0.43
N GLY A 257 -10.55 22.84 -0.74
CA GLY A 257 -10.53 23.86 -1.79
C GLY A 257 -11.02 23.41 -3.16
N GLY A 258 -11.55 22.20 -3.29
CA GLY A 258 -12.15 21.69 -4.52
C GLY A 258 -13.65 21.97 -4.63
N LYS A 259 -14.36 21.15 -5.43
CA LYS A 259 -15.79 21.38 -5.72
C LYS A 259 -16.70 20.33 -5.07
N THR A 260 -16.30 19.07 -5.07
CA THR A 260 -17.09 17.94 -4.58
C THR A 260 -16.86 17.77 -3.09
N SER A 261 -17.90 17.75 -2.28
CA SER A 261 -17.75 17.57 -0.82
C SER A 261 -17.18 16.18 -0.45
N VAL A 262 -16.55 16.09 0.72
CA VAL A 262 -16.11 14.77 1.26
C VAL A 262 -17.29 13.81 1.34
N ALA A 263 -18.48 14.25 1.70
CA ALA A 263 -19.68 13.41 1.79
C ALA A 263 -20.08 12.81 0.42
N GLU A 264 -20.00 13.60 -0.63
CA GLU A 264 -20.27 13.13 -2.01
C GLU A 264 -19.20 12.17 -2.49
N CYS A 265 -17.90 12.45 -2.18
CA CYS A 265 -16.80 11.53 -2.48
C CYS A 265 -17.02 10.17 -1.78
N ILE A 266 -17.38 10.17 -0.50
CA ILE A 266 -17.68 8.95 0.25
C ILE A 266 -18.86 8.20 -0.37
N THR A 267 -19.92 8.91 -0.75
CA THR A 267 -21.11 8.32 -1.37
C THR A 267 -20.77 7.64 -2.70
N SER A 268 -19.95 8.30 -3.52
CA SER A 268 -19.46 7.73 -4.78
C SER A 268 -18.61 6.50 -4.53
N TRP A 269 -17.69 6.57 -3.55
CA TRP A 269 -16.80 5.46 -3.20
C TRP A 269 -17.56 4.24 -2.66
N LYS A 270 -18.59 4.43 -1.83
CA LYS A 270 -19.45 3.33 -1.36
C LYS A 270 -20.10 2.57 -2.49
N ARG A 271 -20.59 3.27 -3.53
CA ARG A 271 -21.20 2.60 -4.71
C ARG A 271 -20.16 1.76 -5.46
N GLU A 272 -18.92 2.24 -5.57
CA GLU A 272 -17.85 1.49 -6.23
C GLU A 272 -17.45 0.24 -5.42
N LEU A 273 -17.38 0.35 -4.09
CA LEU A 273 -17.13 -0.78 -3.20
C LEU A 273 -18.24 -1.84 -3.29
N GLU A 274 -19.52 -1.40 -3.29
CA GLU A 274 -20.66 -2.29 -3.40
C GLU A 274 -20.67 -3.03 -4.74
N ALA A 275 -20.36 -2.33 -5.83
CA ALA A 275 -20.31 -2.92 -7.17
C ALA A 275 -19.21 -3.99 -7.30
N GLY A 276 -18.10 -3.85 -6.58
CA GLY A 276 -16.98 -4.81 -6.61
C GLY A 276 -16.99 -5.85 -5.49
N ARG A 277 -18.03 -5.88 -4.66
CA ARG A 277 -18.06 -6.67 -3.42
C ARG A 277 -17.89 -8.17 -3.65
N GLU A 278 -18.60 -8.73 -4.62
CA GLU A 278 -18.56 -10.18 -4.90
C GLU A 278 -17.17 -10.63 -5.31
N GLU A 279 -16.49 -9.90 -6.21
CA GLU A 279 -15.13 -10.21 -6.64
C GLU A 279 -14.11 -10.09 -5.49
N LEU A 280 -14.35 -9.20 -4.52
CA LEU A 280 -13.50 -9.09 -3.33
C LEU A 280 -13.65 -10.33 -2.43
N LEU A 281 -14.87 -10.78 -2.20
CA LEU A 281 -15.16 -11.97 -1.38
C LEU A 281 -14.63 -13.25 -2.03
N GLU A 282 -14.65 -13.35 -3.37
CA GLU A 282 -14.04 -14.47 -4.09
C GLU A 282 -12.54 -14.61 -3.83
N LEU A 283 -11.84 -13.52 -3.50
CA LEU A 283 -10.42 -13.57 -3.18
C LEU A 283 -10.10 -14.44 -1.95
N ASP A 284 -11.07 -14.68 -1.07
CA ASP A 284 -10.90 -15.54 0.10
C ASP A 284 -10.75 -17.02 -0.26
N GLN A 285 -11.09 -17.37 -1.48
CA GLN A 285 -10.92 -18.72 -2.01
C GLN A 285 -9.48 -19.01 -2.48
N LEU A 286 -8.62 -18.00 -2.62
CA LEU A 286 -7.20 -18.18 -2.98
C LEU A 286 -6.48 -18.97 -1.89
N LYS A 287 -5.70 -20.01 -2.27
CA LYS A 287 -5.08 -20.91 -1.30
C LYS A 287 -3.69 -21.37 -1.73
N VAL A 288 -2.76 -21.25 -0.80
CA VAL A 288 -1.38 -21.73 -0.92
C VAL A 288 -1.04 -22.57 0.31
N ASP A 289 -0.35 -23.71 0.13
CA ASP A 289 0.29 -24.42 1.24
C ASP A 289 1.58 -23.70 1.59
N SER A 290 1.57 -22.91 2.64
CA SER A 290 2.77 -22.28 3.16
C SER A 290 3.44 -23.19 4.19
N SER A 291 4.39 -24.01 3.77
CA SER A 291 5.21 -24.82 4.69
C SER A 291 6.39 -24.05 5.29
N ALA A 292 6.68 -22.83 4.84
CA ALA A 292 7.77 -21.99 5.36
C ALA A 292 7.26 -20.63 5.84
N PRO A 293 7.61 -20.18 7.08
CA PRO A 293 7.25 -18.86 7.58
C PRO A 293 7.93 -17.75 6.74
N VAL A 294 7.16 -16.74 6.32
CA VAL A 294 7.65 -15.56 5.56
C VAL A 294 8.82 -14.84 6.26
N GLY A 295 8.98 -14.99 7.56
CA GLY A 295 10.11 -14.44 8.30
C GLY A 295 11.48 -14.92 7.79
N GLU A 296 11.61 -16.18 7.39
CA GLU A 296 12.85 -16.72 6.83
C GLU A 296 13.08 -16.29 5.38
N GLN A 297 12.04 -16.20 4.57
CA GLN A 297 12.15 -15.73 3.18
C GLN A 297 12.49 -14.23 3.11
N LEU A 298 11.98 -13.40 4.00
CA LEU A 298 12.36 -11.99 4.12
C LEU A 298 13.81 -11.82 4.61
N ALA A 299 14.32 -12.73 5.45
CA ALA A 299 15.71 -12.74 5.91
C ALA A 299 16.68 -13.18 4.78
N LEU A 300 16.28 -14.12 3.93
CA LEU A 300 17.07 -14.57 2.78
C LEU A 300 17.19 -13.50 1.68
N VAL A 301 16.12 -12.75 1.44
CA VAL A 301 16.15 -11.59 0.50
C VAL A 301 17.05 -10.47 1.03
N ARG A 302 17.07 -10.23 2.35
CA ARG A 302 18.03 -9.29 2.97
C ARG A 302 19.50 -9.74 2.82
N LYS A 303 19.78 -11.04 2.85
CA LYS A 303 21.14 -11.56 2.62
C LYS A 303 21.58 -11.39 1.16
N LYS A 304 20.68 -11.60 0.20
CA LYS A 304 21.00 -11.48 -1.24
C LYS A 304 21.26 -10.05 -1.67
N SER A 305 20.48 -9.05 -1.15
CA SER A 305 20.71 -7.64 -1.47
C SER A 305 21.95 -7.03 -0.79
N ARG A 306 22.52 -7.70 0.25
CA ARG A 306 23.78 -7.29 0.87
C ARG A 306 25.02 -7.78 0.11
N HIS A 307 24.88 -8.74 -0.76
CA HIS A 307 26.03 -9.24 -1.57
C HIS A 307 26.30 -8.38 -2.82
N ASP A 308 25.29 -7.59 -3.27
CA ASP A 308 25.41 -6.73 -4.45
C ASP A 308 25.75 -5.26 -4.13
N SER A 309 25.82 -4.85 -2.85
CA SER A 309 26.21 -3.50 -2.46
C SER A 309 27.34 -3.58 -1.42
N GLY A 310 28.57 -3.68 -1.92
CA GLY A 310 29.76 -3.44 -1.11
C GLY A 310 29.91 -1.95 -0.81
N SER A 311 29.45 -1.50 0.33
CA SER A 311 30.03 -0.35 1.08
C SER A 311 29.37 -0.26 2.45
N GLY A 312 30.21 -0.08 3.49
CA GLY A 312 29.82 -0.14 4.88
C GLY A 312 28.80 0.92 5.29
N SER A 313 27.80 0.49 6.03
CA SER A 313 26.99 1.34 6.86
C SER A 313 26.80 0.64 8.21
N GLU A 314 27.17 1.34 9.28
CA GLU A 314 27.01 0.90 10.65
C GLU A 314 25.55 0.52 10.96
N VAL A 315 25.41 -0.69 11.49
CA VAL A 315 24.11 -1.20 11.94
C VAL A 315 23.87 -0.69 13.35
N ILE A 316 22.99 0.29 13.50
CA ILE A 316 22.43 0.64 14.81
C ILE A 316 21.52 -0.53 15.23
N ARG A 317 22.01 -1.34 16.17
CA ARG A 317 21.20 -2.36 16.86
C ARG A 317 20.35 -1.67 17.92
N ILE A 318 19.07 -1.48 17.61
CA ILE A 318 18.08 -1.09 18.62
C ILE A 318 17.49 -2.39 19.19
N ASN A 319 17.90 -2.74 20.41
CA ASN A 319 17.30 -3.84 21.16
C ASN A 319 15.97 -3.35 21.76
N PHE A 320 14.86 -3.83 21.25
CA PHE A 320 13.55 -3.68 21.86
C PHE A 320 13.26 -4.91 22.73
N SER A 321 13.68 -4.89 23.98
CA SER A 321 13.15 -5.76 25.01
C SER A 321 12.47 -4.88 26.07
N GLY A 322 11.15 -5.04 26.22
CA GLY A 322 10.40 -4.48 27.35
C GLY A 322 9.49 -3.30 27.00
N SER A 323 8.28 -3.45 27.48
CA SER A 323 7.19 -2.49 27.73
C SER A 323 7.41 -1.04 27.29
N ILE A 324 6.41 -0.50 26.62
CA ILE A 324 6.28 0.95 26.31
C ILE A 324 6.25 1.72 27.64
N GLY A 325 7.43 2.10 28.11
CA GLY A 325 7.63 2.93 29.27
C GLY A 325 8.89 3.75 29.08
N LEU A 326 8.73 5.04 29.02
CA LEU A 326 9.78 6.07 29.07
C LEU A 326 10.83 6.09 27.95
N PHE A 327 10.56 6.80 26.86
CA PHE A 327 11.60 7.55 26.15
C PHE A 327 11.79 8.90 26.83
N LEU A 328 12.60 8.92 27.89
CA LEU A 328 13.19 10.15 28.41
C LEU A 328 14.47 10.49 27.62
N PHE A 329 14.48 11.70 27.12
CA PHE A 329 15.54 12.35 26.37
C PHE A 329 16.92 12.19 27.01
N SER A 330 17.87 11.64 26.28
CA SER A 330 19.29 11.97 26.45
C SER A 330 19.73 12.79 25.25
N THR A 331 19.69 14.09 25.41
CA THR A 331 20.31 15.03 24.48
C THR A 331 21.81 14.99 24.65
N TYR A 332 22.53 14.33 23.75
CA TYR A 332 23.97 14.62 23.59
C TYR A 332 24.12 15.84 22.70
N SER A 333 24.51 16.96 23.34
CA SER A 333 25.00 18.15 22.67
C SER A 333 26.49 18.01 22.44
N PRO A 334 27.03 18.24 21.23
CA PRO A 334 28.47 18.37 21.01
C PRO A 334 28.85 19.86 20.96
N PHE A 335 29.08 20.49 22.12
CA PHE A 335 29.86 21.70 22.21
C PHE A 335 30.69 21.70 23.49
N PRO A 336 31.97 22.13 23.44
CA PRO A 336 32.90 22.03 24.56
C PRO A 336 32.69 23.13 25.59
N LEU A 337 32.87 22.72 26.86
CA LEU A 337 32.95 23.60 28.02
C LEU A 337 34.17 24.51 27.95
N THR A 338 33.93 25.82 28.04
CA THR A 338 34.87 26.76 28.65
C THR A 338 34.12 27.78 29.47
N ASP A 339 34.61 27.86 30.74
CA ASP A 339 34.61 28.95 31.72
C ASP A 339 33.32 29.36 32.48
N ARG A 340 33.39 28.93 33.74
CA ARG A 340 33.31 29.72 35.01
C ARG A 340 32.41 30.96 35.08
N LEU A 341 31.48 30.94 36.01
CA LEU A 341 31.55 31.73 37.26
C LEU A 341 30.21 31.66 38.04
N LEU A 342 30.27 31.16 39.24
CA LEU A 342 29.78 31.67 40.52
C LEU A 342 28.65 32.73 40.52
N LEU A 343 27.55 32.46 41.18
CA LEU A 343 27.16 33.05 42.50
C LEU A 343 25.69 32.71 42.84
N ARG A 344 25.52 32.13 43.99
CA ARG A 344 24.56 32.33 45.07
C ARG A 344 23.39 33.29 44.82
N CYS A 345 22.17 32.78 44.94
CA CYS A 345 21.25 32.91 46.08
C CYS A 345 20.10 31.91 45.90
#